data_3cbc86efaeb7e9c420a60d8f3299180d
#
_entry.id   3cbc86efaeb7e9c420a60d8f3299180d
#
_cell.length_a   1.000
_cell.length_b   1.000
_cell.length_c   1.000
_cell.angle_alpha   90.00
_cell.angle_beta   90.00
_cell.angle_gamma   90.00
#
_symmetry.space_group_name_H-M   'P 1'
#
loop_
_entity.id
_entity.type
_entity.pdbx_description
1 polymer ?
#
loop_
_entity_poly.entity_id
_entity_poly.type
_entity_poly.pdbx_seq_one_letter_code
_entity_poly.pdbx_strand_id
1 'polypeptide(L)'
;GSEMCIRDRDKTTHPYRTYYKNVLKKLIFEQLRDIPAEKLNDISDGHLLKRVIPLWGTMTGVRPAKIAMNELLSGKMEDEVRKELRDTYCCSEEKIELGLEIAKKEAEILEKCDYKTGYSLYIGIPFCPTTCLYCSFTSYPYEKFGHLAEKYLDALEREIKYLANIYKNKNVTSIY
;
A
#
# COMPACT_ATOMS: atom_id res chain seq x y z
N GLY A 1 -2.40 -3.33 -23.35
CA GLY A 1 -2.35 -2.02 -22.73
C GLY A 1 -1.86 -2.18 -21.32
N SER A 2 -0.62 -1.77 -21.03
CA SER A 2 -0.07 -1.73 -19.70
C SER A 2 -0.93 -0.79 -18.87
N GLU A 3 -1.67 -1.31 -17.93
CA GLU A 3 -2.22 -0.52 -16.84
C GLU A 3 -1.06 0.03 -16.03
N MET A 4 -0.50 1.10 -16.51
CA MET A 4 0.39 1.93 -15.73
C MET A 4 -0.37 2.34 -14.48
N CYS A 5 0.17 1.98 -13.35
CA CYS A 5 -0.38 2.14 -12.03
C CYS A 5 -1.07 3.51 -11.88
N ILE A 6 -2.36 3.50 -11.66
CA ILE A 6 -3.29 4.64 -11.53
C ILE A 6 -2.89 5.63 -10.41
N ARG A 7 -1.76 5.42 -9.75
CA ARG A 7 -1.31 6.23 -8.59
C ARG A 7 -0.81 7.62 -8.93
N ASP A 8 -0.42 7.89 -10.18
CA ASP A 8 0.00 9.25 -10.58
C ASP A 8 -1.13 10.17 -11.02
N ARG A 9 -2.36 9.66 -11.14
CA ARG A 9 -3.53 10.51 -11.43
C ARG A 9 -4.03 11.33 -10.26
N ASP A 10 -3.58 11.02 -9.03
CA ASP A 10 -4.05 11.74 -7.85
C ASP A 10 -3.42 13.13 -7.66
N LYS A 11 -2.42 13.49 -8.45
CA LYS A 11 -1.85 14.85 -8.41
C LYS A 11 -2.78 15.92 -9.00
N THR A 12 -3.84 15.50 -9.71
CA THR A 12 -4.85 16.41 -10.28
C THR A 12 -6.17 16.40 -9.52
N THR A 13 -6.32 15.56 -8.50
CA THR A 13 -7.52 15.57 -7.68
C THR A 13 -7.52 16.80 -6.78
N HIS A 14 -8.61 17.53 -6.82
CA HIS A 14 -8.91 18.69 -6.01
C HIS A 14 -8.37 18.52 -4.58
N PRO A 15 -7.51 19.42 -4.07
CA PRO A 15 -6.95 19.33 -2.72
C PRO A 15 -8.04 19.23 -1.65
N TYR A 16 -9.21 19.80 -1.91
CA TYR A 16 -10.41 19.71 -1.06
C TYR A 16 -10.98 18.29 -0.96
N ARG A 17 -10.88 17.45 -2.01
CA ARG A 17 -11.46 16.09 -2.00
C ARG A 17 -10.79 15.20 -0.94
N THR A 18 -9.48 15.23 -0.86
CA THR A 18 -8.73 14.46 0.15
C THR A 18 -9.01 14.99 1.56
N TYR A 19 -9.07 16.30 1.71
CA TYR A 19 -9.41 16.95 2.97
C TYR A 19 -10.80 16.50 3.47
N TYR A 20 -11.86 16.69 2.67
CA TYR A 20 -13.21 16.30 3.07
C TYR A 20 -13.35 14.80 3.30
N LYS A 21 -12.66 13.96 2.53
CA LYS A 21 -12.62 12.52 2.75
C LYS A 21 -12.04 12.17 4.12
N ASN A 22 -10.97 12.83 4.52
CA ASN A 22 -10.33 12.59 5.82
C ASN A 22 -11.20 13.10 6.98
N VAL A 23 -11.80 14.28 6.83
CA VAL A 23 -12.73 14.83 7.82
C VAL A 23 -13.93 13.90 8.02
N LEU A 24 -14.56 13.43 6.94
CA LEU A 24 -15.70 12.51 7.01
C LEU A 24 -15.31 11.19 7.68
N LYS A 25 -14.17 10.61 7.30
CA LYS A 25 -13.67 9.38 7.92
C LYS A 25 -13.43 9.55 9.42
N LYS A 26 -12.85 10.69 9.82
CA LYS A 26 -12.60 11.02 11.22
C LYS A 26 -13.91 11.11 12.01
N LEU A 27 -14.89 11.85 11.49
CA LEU A 27 -16.20 11.99 12.14
C LEU A 27 -16.90 10.64 12.31
N ILE A 28 -16.89 9.79 11.28
CA ILE A 28 -17.45 8.44 11.36
C ILE A 28 -16.69 7.60 12.40
N PHE A 29 -15.37 7.65 12.39
CA PHE A 29 -14.53 6.91 13.33
C PHE A 29 -14.80 7.33 14.78
N GLU A 30 -14.88 8.62 15.07
CA GLU A 30 -15.18 9.15 16.39
C GLU A 30 -16.58 8.73 16.85
N GLN A 31 -17.59 8.83 15.98
CA GLN A 31 -18.95 8.38 16.29
C GLN A 31 -19.01 6.88 16.58
N LEU A 32 -18.34 6.06 15.79
CA LEU A 32 -18.30 4.61 16.01
C LEU A 32 -17.50 4.24 17.27
N ARG A 33 -16.44 4.99 17.58
CA ARG A 33 -15.66 4.80 18.81
C ARG A 33 -16.49 5.02 20.05
N ASP A 34 -17.39 5.99 20.02
CA ASP A 34 -18.14 6.45 21.18
C ASP A 34 -19.49 5.73 21.38
N ILE A 35 -19.85 4.78 20.48
CA ILE A 35 -21.04 3.93 20.66
C ILE A 35 -20.83 3.03 21.88
N PRO A 36 -21.74 3.05 22.89
CA PRO A 36 -21.68 2.15 24.03
C PRO A 36 -21.71 0.66 23.60
N ALA A 37 -20.92 -0.18 24.28
CA ALA A 37 -20.84 -1.61 23.96
C ALA A 37 -22.21 -2.31 24.02
N GLU A 38 -23.11 -1.85 24.88
CA GLU A 38 -24.47 -2.34 25.04
C GLU A 38 -25.29 -2.18 23.72
N LYS A 39 -25.16 -1.02 23.06
CA LYS A 39 -25.86 -0.76 21.78
C LYS A 39 -25.28 -1.55 20.61
N LEU A 40 -24.01 -1.99 20.69
CA LEU A 40 -23.41 -2.84 19.68
C LEU A 40 -23.95 -4.29 19.76
N ASN A 41 -24.33 -4.74 20.94
CA ASN A 41 -24.94 -6.06 21.15
C ASN A 41 -26.34 -6.16 20.52
N ASP A 42 -27.11 -5.06 20.52
CA ASP A 42 -28.46 -5.00 19.91
C ASP A 42 -28.42 -5.10 18.38
N ILE A 43 -27.30 -4.72 17.76
CA ILE A 43 -27.13 -4.73 16.29
C ILE A 43 -26.63 -6.09 15.78
N SER A 44 -26.14 -6.95 16.66
CA SER A 44 -25.39 -8.16 16.29
C SER A 44 -26.15 -9.48 16.39
N ASP A 45 -27.48 -9.47 16.52
CA ASP A 45 -28.29 -10.70 16.66
C ASP A 45 -27.72 -11.73 17.66
N GLY A 46 -27.14 -11.26 18.77
CA GLY A 46 -26.54 -12.10 19.80
C GLY A 46 -25.12 -12.59 19.52
N HIS A 47 -24.51 -12.23 18.42
CA HIS A 47 -23.08 -12.44 18.21
C HIS A 47 -22.28 -11.28 18.84
N LEU A 48 -21.40 -11.61 19.78
CA LEU A 48 -20.54 -10.65 20.48
C LEU A 48 -19.59 -10.00 19.46
N LEU A 49 -19.98 -8.89 18.86
CA LEU A 49 -19.08 -8.04 18.09
C LEU A 49 -18.11 -7.39 19.07
N LYS A 50 -16.97 -8.02 19.28
CA LYS A 50 -15.85 -7.35 19.97
C LYS A 50 -15.55 -6.09 19.19
N ARG A 51 -15.70 -4.94 19.87
CA ARG A 51 -15.33 -3.63 19.34
C ARG A 51 -13.85 -3.63 19.00
N VAL A 52 -13.54 -3.78 17.75
CA VAL A 52 -12.18 -3.66 17.25
C VAL A 52 -12.01 -2.22 16.79
N ILE A 53 -11.41 -1.38 17.64
CA ILE A 53 -10.97 -0.05 17.22
C ILE A 53 -9.71 -0.26 16.38
N PRO A 54 -9.72 0.13 15.09
CA PRO A 54 -8.55 -0.02 14.25
C PRO A 54 -7.37 0.78 14.80
N LEU A 55 -6.27 0.13 15.16
CA LEU A 55 -5.09 0.79 15.73
C LEU A 55 -4.43 1.77 14.76
N TRP A 56 -4.60 1.57 13.45
CA TRP A 56 -4.21 2.51 12.41
C TRP A 56 -5.26 3.60 12.15
N GLY A 57 -6.28 3.70 12.98
CA GLY A 57 -7.32 4.71 12.89
C GLY A 57 -8.09 4.69 11.57
N THR A 58 -8.18 5.84 10.92
CA THR A 58 -8.90 6.02 9.65
C THR A 58 -8.06 5.73 8.41
N MET A 59 -6.80 5.33 8.57
CA MET A 59 -5.95 4.98 7.45
C MET A 59 -6.49 3.77 6.70
N THR A 60 -6.50 3.86 5.38
CA THR A 60 -6.90 2.76 4.49
C THR A 60 -5.77 2.45 3.52
N GLY A 61 -5.53 1.19 3.29
CA GLY A 61 -4.50 0.71 2.38
C GLY A 61 -3.58 -0.33 3.02
N VAL A 62 -2.76 -0.95 2.19
CA VAL A 62 -1.88 -2.05 2.60
C VAL A 62 -0.52 -1.59 3.16
N ARG A 63 -0.24 -0.29 3.11
CA ARG A 63 1.05 0.25 3.54
C ARG A 63 0.88 1.56 4.32
N PRO A 64 0.40 1.51 5.57
CA PRO A 64 0.12 2.70 6.36
C PRO A 64 1.38 3.55 6.64
N ALA A 65 2.55 2.94 6.84
CA ALA A 65 3.81 3.65 7.05
C ALA A 65 4.22 4.56 5.87
N LYS A 66 3.64 4.38 4.67
CA LYS A 66 3.95 5.22 3.51
C LYS A 66 3.59 6.69 3.73
N ILE A 67 2.56 6.98 4.52
CA ILE A 67 2.19 8.36 4.84
C ILE A 67 3.30 9.00 5.65
N ALA A 68 3.73 8.36 6.74
CA ALA A 68 4.84 8.84 7.56
C ALA A 68 6.13 9.03 6.73
N MET A 69 6.46 8.07 5.87
CA MET A 69 7.63 8.16 5.01
C MET A 69 7.58 9.36 4.06
N ASN A 70 6.45 9.57 3.39
CA ASN A 70 6.29 10.69 2.46
C ASN A 70 6.41 12.04 3.17
N GLU A 71 5.84 12.16 4.37
CA GLU A 71 5.90 13.38 5.17
C GLU A 71 7.34 13.68 5.64
N LEU A 72 8.07 12.65 6.12
CA LEU A 72 9.49 12.79 6.48
C LEU A 72 10.35 13.16 5.27
N LEU A 73 10.14 12.51 4.11
CA LEU A 73 10.86 12.83 2.88
C LEU A 73 10.52 14.23 2.33
N SER A 74 9.38 14.80 2.69
CA SER A 74 9.03 16.20 2.36
C SER A 74 9.71 17.22 3.27
N GLY A 75 10.44 16.78 4.32
CA GLY A 75 11.16 17.62 5.25
C GLY A 75 10.40 17.98 6.52
N LYS A 76 9.24 17.39 6.79
CA LYS A 76 8.56 17.58 8.07
C LYS A 76 9.34 16.95 9.22
N MET A 77 9.29 17.59 10.39
CA MET A 77 9.84 17.03 11.62
C MET A 77 8.99 15.87 12.14
N GLU A 78 9.61 14.94 12.84
CA GLU A 78 8.90 13.76 13.39
C GLU A 78 7.70 14.12 14.24
N ASP A 79 7.80 15.17 15.06
CA ASP A 79 6.71 15.60 15.93
C ASP A 79 5.51 16.14 15.14
N GLU A 80 5.75 16.76 14.00
CA GLU A 80 4.69 17.21 13.09
C GLU A 80 3.99 15.98 12.45
N VAL A 81 4.78 14.99 12.05
CA VAL A 81 4.24 13.73 11.50
C VAL A 81 3.45 12.96 12.56
N ARG A 82 3.96 12.86 13.80
CA ARG A 82 3.22 12.28 14.93
C ARG A 82 1.88 12.96 15.15
N LYS A 83 1.90 14.29 15.18
CA LYS A 83 0.69 15.08 15.35
C LYS A 83 -0.31 14.83 14.23
N GLU A 84 0.14 14.79 13.00
CA GLU A 84 -0.73 14.52 11.85
C GLU A 84 -1.34 13.13 11.89
N LEU A 85 -0.54 12.10 12.20
CA LEU A 85 -1.02 10.72 12.32
C LEU A 85 -2.06 10.57 13.44
N ARG A 86 -1.88 11.28 14.55
CA ARG A 86 -2.81 11.31 15.67
C ARG A 86 -4.08 12.09 15.34
N ASP A 87 -3.94 13.33 14.91
CA ASP A 87 -5.05 14.28 14.81
C ASP A 87 -5.89 14.07 13.55
N THR A 88 -5.25 13.70 12.43
CA THR A 88 -5.93 13.52 11.15
C THR A 88 -6.39 12.09 10.93
N TYR A 89 -5.54 11.14 11.31
CA TYR A 89 -5.79 9.71 11.03
C TYR A 89 -6.24 8.92 12.25
N CYS A 90 -6.28 9.51 13.44
CA CYS A 90 -6.70 8.83 14.68
C CYS A 90 -5.90 7.54 14.98
N CYS A 91 -4.62 7.52 14.63
CA CYS A 91 -3.75 6.38 14.90
C CYS A 91 -3.45 6.27 16.39
N SER A 92 -3.30 5.03 16.89
CA SER A 92 -2.78 4.80 18.24
C SER A 92 -1.30 5.16 18.34
N GLU A 93 -0.84 5.55 19.55
CA GLU A 93 0.57 5.89 19.78
C GLU A 93 1.51 4.75 19.37
N GLU A 94 1.15 3.50 19.70
CA GLU A 94 1.90 2.31 19.29
C GLU A 94 2.11 2.25 17.78
N LYS A 95 1.08 2.55 16.98
CA LYS A 95 1.15 2.50 15.52
C LYS A 95 1.81 3.72 14.91
N ILE A 96 1.77 4.85 15.59
CA ILE A 96 2.52 6.04 15.21
C ILE A 96 4.02 5.75 15.31
N GLU A 97 4.49 5.23 16.47
CA GLU A 97 5.91 4.91 16.65
C GLU A 97 6.38 3.82 15.68
N LEU A 98 5.62 2.75 15.53
CA LEU A 98 5.91 1.69 14.55
C LEU A 98 5.97 2.25 13.12
N GLY A 99 5.04 3.12 12.76
CA GLY A 99 4.99 3.74 11.43
C GLY A 99 6.21 4.62 11.15
N LEU A 100 6.65 5.39 12.14
CA LEU A 100 7.85 6.22 12.04
C LEU A 100 9.13 5.39 11.97
N GLU A 101 9.26 4.33 12.77
CA GLU A 101 10.40 3.42 12.73
C GLU A 101 10.53 2.77 11.35
N ILE A 102 9.43 2.22 10.82
CA ILE A 102 9.40 1.63 9.48
C ILE A 102 9.75 2.68 8.42
N ALA A 103 9.18 3.89 8.52
CA ALA A 103 9.42 4.96 7.56
C ALA A 103 10.90 5.37 7.51
N LYS A 104 11.57 5.47 8.66
CA LYS A 104 13.01 5.76 8.73
C LYS A 104 13.84 4.65 8.09
N LYS A 105 13.54 3.39 8.40
CA LYS A 105 14.23 2.23 7.80
C LYS A 105 14.04 2.18 6.29
N GLU A 106 12.83 2.42 5.81
CA GLU A 106 12.54 2.49 4.38
C GLU A 106 13.30 3.65 3.72
N ALA A 107 13.37 4.83 4.35
CA ALA A 107 14.10 5.98 3.84
C ALA A 107 15.61 5.69 3.73
N GLU A 108 16.22 5.08 4.76
CA GLU A 108 17.63 4.65 4.74
C GLU A 108 17.94 3.69 3.58
N ILE A 109 17.03 2.74 3.31
CA ILE A 109 17.17 1.78 2.20
C ILE A 109 17.05 2.49 0.86
N LEU A 110 16.05 3.37 0.72
CA LEU A 110 15.80 4.11 -0.50
C LEU A 110 16.93 5.09 -0.82
N GLU A 111 17.55 5.68 0.18
CA GLU A 111 18.71 6.58 -0.01
C GLU A 111 19.90 5.84 -0.64
N LYS A 112 20.10 4.56 -0.29
CA LYS A 112 21.14 3.70 -0.87
C LYS A 112 20.79 3.20 -2.27
N CYS A 113 19.53 3.23 -2.63
CA CYS A 113 19.03 2.85 -3.95
C CYS A 113 18.80 4.11 -4.77
N ASP A 114 19.29 4.16 -6.00
CA ASP A 114 19.05 5.28 -6.92
C ASP A 114 17.58 5.32 -7.40
N TYR A 115 16.62 5.36 -6.44
CA TYR A 115 15.18 5.24 -6.74
C TYR A 115 14.60 6.46 -7.47
N LYS A 116 15.32 7.59 -7.48
CA LYS A 116 14.89 8.83 -8.15
C LYS A 116 15.19 8.83 -9.64
N THR A 117 16.31 8.26 -10.04
CA THR A 117 16.80 8.27 -11.43
C THR A 117 16.80 6.88 -12.07
N GLY A 118 16.89 5.84 -11.27
CA GLY A 118 16.81 4.45 -11.69
C GLY A 118 15.37 3.93 -11.86
N TYR A 119 15.24 2.62 -12.07
CA TYR A 119 13.95 1.93 -12.16
C TYR A 119 13.96 0.59 -11.43
N SER A 120 12.79 0.17 -10.97
CA SER A 120 12.58 -1.15 -10.38
C SER A 120 11.88 -2.05 -11.37
N LEU A 121 12.31 -3.30 -11.47
CA LEU A 121 11.74 -4.31 -12.33
C LEU A 121 10.89 -5.27 -11.49
N TYR A 122 9.60 -5.37 -11.83
CA TYR A 122 8.70 -6.37 -11.28
C TYR A 122 8.45 -7.46 -12.33
N ILE A 123 8.75 -8.71 -11.97
CA ILE A 123 8.55 -9.88 -12.83
C ILE A 123 7.48 -10.77 -12.19
N GLY A 124 6.27 -10.73 -12.72
CA GLY A 124 5.18 -11.58 -12.22
C GLY A 124 5.17 -12.92 -12.94
N ILE A 125 5.23 -14.02 -12.21
CA ILE A 125 5.06 -15.38 -12.76
C ILE A 125 3.65 -15.86 -12.43
N PRO A 126 2.73 -15.96 -13.42
CA PRO A 126 1.32 -16.25 -13.16
C PRO A 126 0.99 -17.74 -13.02
N PHE A 127 1.97 -18.63 -13.10
CA PHE A 127 1.76 -20.07 -12.99
C PHE A 127 1.91 -20.52 -11.55
N CYS A 128 0.82 -21.06 -10.98
CA CYS A 128 0.79 -21.58 -9.62
C CYS A 128 0.41 -23.05 -9.61
N PRO A 129 0.95 -23.86 -8.66
CA PRO A 129 0.53 -25.26 -8.51
C PRO A 129 -0.99 -25.35 -8.25
N THR A 130 -1.52 -24.48 -7.41
CA THR A 130 -2.94 -24.32 -7.09
C THR A 130 -3.29 -22.87 -6.93
N THR A 131 -4.58 -22.53 -7.10
CA THR A 131 -5.08 -21.18 -6.80
C THR A 131 -5.46 -21.09 -5.33
N CYS A 132 -4.79 -20.23 -4.57
CA CYS A 132 -5.13 -19.97 -3.18
C CYS A 132 -6.53 -19.32 -3.07
N LEU A 133 -7.31 -19.72 -2.09
CA LEU A 133 -8.68 -19.24 -1.90
C LEU A 133 -8.77 -17.69 -1.77
N TYR A 134 -7.74 -17.07 -1.20
CA TYR A 134 -7.65 -15.63 -0.97
C TYR A 134 -6.83 -14.88 -2.05
N CYS A 135 -6.43 -15.56 -3.14
CA CYS A 135 -5.57 -14.94 -4.15
C CYS A 135 -6.33 -13.94 -5.01
N SER A 136 -5.85 -12.71 -5.06
CA SER A 136 -6.36 -11.65 -5.94
C SER A 136 -5.49 -11.41 -7.18
N PHE A 137 -4.37 -12.12 -7.29
CA PHE A 137 -3.48 -12.02 -8.45
C PHE A 137 -3.98 -12.89 -9.61
N THR A 138 -3.58 -12.52 -10.83
CA THR A 138 -3.75 -13.39 -11.99
C THR A 138 -2.98 -14.68 -11.76
N SER A 139 -3.69 -15.79 -11.69
CA SER A 139 -3.13 -17.10 -11.37
C SER A 139 -3.69 -18.16 -12.32
N TYR A 140 -2.80 -18.89 -12.94
CA TYR A 140 -3.12 -20.01 -13.83
C TYR A 140 -2.61 -21.32 -13.22
N PRO A 141 -3.51 -22.28 -12.90
CA PRO A 141 -3.09 -23.59 -12.38
C PRO A 141 -2.11 -24.26 -13.36
N TYR A 142 -0.95 -24.66 -12.85
CA TYR A 142 0.13 -25.24 -13.67
C TYR A 142 -0.29 -26.53 -14.36
N GLU A 143 -1.09 -27.35 -13.69
CA GLU A 143 -1.63 -28.58 -14.26
C GLU A 143 -2.36 -28.33 -15.60
N LYS A 144 -3.11 -27.24 -15.68
CA LYS A 144 -3.90 -26.90 -16.88
C LYS A 144 -3.13 -26.06 -17.89
N PHE A 145 -2.28 -25.14 -17.43
CA PHE A 145 -1.65 -24.12 -18.27
C PHE A 145 -0.12 -24.25 -18.36
N GLY A 146 0.50 -25.25 -17.69
CA GLY A 146 1.95 -25.44 -17.69
C GLY A 146 2.56 -25.59 -19.07
N HIS A 147 1.80 -26.11 -20.05
CA HIS A 147 2.24 -26.20 -21.46
C HIS A 147 2.51 -24.83 -22.11
N LEU A 148 2.07 -23.73 -21.49
CA LEU A 148 2.32 -22.36 -21.97
C LEU A 148 3.52 -21.71 -21.25
N ALA A 149 4.12 -22.36 -20.25
CA ALA A 149 5.15 -21.77 -19.43
C ALA A 149 6.38 -21.36 -20.26
N GLU A 150 6.86 -22.23 -21.16
CA GLU A 150 8.00 -21.93 -22.04
C GLU A 150 7.70 -20.71 -22.94
N LYS A 151 6.53 -20.67 -23.55
CA LYS A 151 6.12 -19.51 -24.38
C LYS A 151 6.06 -18.22 -23.57
N TYR A 152 5.65 -18.32 -22.32
CA TYR A 152 5.63 -17.19 -21.41
C TYR A 152 7.06 -16.71 -21.09
N LEU A 153 7.99 -17.63 -20.80
CA LEU A 153 9.39 -17.29 -20.55
C LEU A 153 10.05 -16.64 -21.77
N ASP A 154 9.80 -17.15 -22.97
CA ASP A 154 10.27 -16.55 -24.23
C ASP A 154 9.72 -15.12 -24.42
N ALA A 155 8.45 -14.89 -24.06
CA ALA A 155 7.85 -13.58 -24.12
C ALA A 155 8.46 -12.62 -23.08
N LEU A 156 8.64 -13.11 -21.85
CA LEU A 156 9.27 -12.36 -20.75
C LEU A 156 10.72 -11.96 -21.10
N GLU A 157 11.48 -12.86 -21.69
CA GLU A 157 12.85 -12.55 -22.13
C GLU A 157 12.87 -11.45 -23.20
N ARG A 158 11.95 -11.48 -24.16
CA ARG A 158 11.82 -10.40 -25.15
C ARG A 158 11.45 -9.08 -24.52
N GLU A 159 10.53 -9.07 -23.55
CA GLU A 159 10.17 -7.87 -22.79
C GLU A 159 11.34 -7.30 -22.00
N ILE A 160 12.11 -8.15 -21.31
CA ILE A 160 13.30 -7.74 -20.56
C ILE A 160 14.34 -7.12 -21.51
N LYS A 161 14.62 -7.75 -22.65
CA LYS A 161 15.55 -7.22 -23.66
C LYS A 161 15.07 -5.87 -24.21
N TYR A 162 13.78 -5.73 -24.45
CA TYR A 162 13.18 -4.49 -24.90
C TYR A 162 13.31 -3.37 -23.87
N LEU A 163 13.01 -3.66 -22.59
CA LEU A 163 13.16 -2.72 -21.49
C LEU A 163 14.63 -2.31 -21.29
N ALA A 164 15.55 -3.27 -21.34
CA ALA A 164 17.00 -3.00 -21.23
C ALA A 164 17.47 -2.04 -22.34
N ASN A 165 16.90 -2.13 -23.53
CA ASN A 165 17.22 -1.22 -24.63
C ASN A 165 16.64 0.18 -24.42
N ILE A 166 15.38 0.29 -23.96
CA ILE A 166 14.74 1.59 -23.67
C ILE A 166 15.45 2.31 -22.51
N TYR A 167 15.77 1.57 -21.45
CA TYR A 167 16.34 2.12 -20.21
C TYR A 167 17.86 1.94 -20.12
N LYS A 168 18.55 1.80 -21.26
CA LYS A 168 20.01 1.58 -21.33
C LYS A 168 20.85 2.59 -20.54
N ASN A 169 20.33 3.80 -20.32
CA ASN A 169 21.00 4.88 -19.58
C ASN A 169 20.49 5.01 -18.13
N LYS A 170 19.73 4.06 -17.64
CA LYS A 170 19.22 4.05 -16.28
C LYS A 170 19.63 2.78 -15.56
N ASN A 171 19.89 2.89 -14.26
CA ASN A 171 20.23 1.75 -13.42
C ASN A 171 18.99 0.99 -12.97
N VAL A 172 19.07 -0.33 -12.97
CA VAL A 172 18.09 -1.17 -12.27
C VAL A 172 18.39 -1.05 -10.78
N THR A 173 17.43 -0.56 -10.02
CA THR A 173 17.61 -0.32 -8.56
C THR A 173 17.12 -1.52 -7.74
N SER A 174 16.12 -2.22 -8.22
CA SER A 174 15.64 -3.45 -7.59
C SER A 174 14.94 -4.36 -8.60
N ILE A 175 14.97 -5.65 -8.32
CA ILE A 175 14.22 -6.68 -9.05
C ILE A 175 13.36 -7.42 -8.03
N TYR A 176 12.09 -7.56 -8.33
CA TYR A 176 11.12 -8.27 -7.50
C TYR A 176 10.34 -9.28 -8.35
#